data_6b111c672ba77bed410b8aec8d85785d
#
_entry.id   6b111c672ba77bed410b8aec8d85785d
#
_cell.length_a   1.000
_cell.length_b   1.000
_cell.length_c   1.000
_cell.angle_alpha   90.00
_cell.angle_beta   90.00
_cell.angle_gamma   90.00
#
_symmetry.space_group_name_H-M   'P 1'
#
loop_
_entity.id
_entity.type
_entity.pdbx_description
1 polymer ?
#
loop_
_entity_poly.entity_id
_entity_poly.type
_entity_poly.pdbx_seq_one_letter_code
_entity_poly.pdbx_strand_id
1 'polypeptide(L)'
;MTPYERVYEAFLARILEDDWDEWLIEEATQDWRLLMEAAIPWFKFPRVSLERTDEGFINTLGSEEIQIIATYTKVEWLNRSILTWENIKPLYSEKDFSQANLLDKLKNTLEAERATAKELESIYYRSRKGKPFNFSSLATKIGN
;
A
#
# COMPACT_ATOMS: atom_id res chain seq x y z
N MET A 1 12.32 -3.58 16.66
CA MET A 1 11.53 -2.40 16.24
C MET A 1 11.75 -2.12 14.77
N THR A 2 10.68 -1.71 14.07
CA THR A 2 10.75 -1.38 12.65
C THR A 2 10.44 0.10 12.47
N PRO A 3 11.41 0.92 12.00
CA PRO A 3 11.14 2.33 11.76
C PRO A 3 10.17 2.50 10.57
N TYR A 4 9.36 3.54 10.62
CA TYR A 4 8.38 3.81 9.56
C TYR A 4 9.03 4.06 8.20
N GLU A 5 10.27 4.54 8.19
CA GLU A 5 11.03 4.81 6.97
C GLU A 5 11.11 3.59 6.06
N ARG A 6 11.14 2.39 6.62
CA ARG A 6 11.15 1.18 5.81
C ARG A 6 9.89 1.00 4.99
N VAL A 7 8.73 1.36 5.56
CA VAL A 7 7.46 1.35 4.82
C VAL A 7 7.43 2.48 3.81
N TYR A 8 7.89 3.68 4.21
CA TYR A 8 7.91 4.83 3.32
C TYR A 8 8.80 4.58 2.10
N GLU A 9 9.97 4.02 2.29
CA GLU A 9 10.86 3.67 1.18
C GLU A 9 10.21 2.66 0.23
N ALA A 10 9.56 1.65 0.76
CA ALA A 10 8.86 0.65 -0.05
C ALA A 10 7.68 1.27 -0.80
N PHE A 11 6.95 2.19 -0.16
CA PHE A 11 5.85 2.93 -0.78
C PHE A 11 6.36 3.82 -1.92
N LEU A 12 7.39 4.63 -1.64
CA LEU A 12 7.95 5.56 -2.63
C LEU A 12 8.56 4.83 -3.83
N ALA A 13 9.09 3.63 -3.62
CA ALA A 13 9.61 2.81 -4.71
C ALA A 13 8.51 2.33 -5.67
N ARG A 14 7.25 2.33 -5.23
CA ARG A 14 6.11 1.91 -6.05
C ARG A 14 5.47 3.03 -6.83
N ILE A 15 5.86 4.27 -6.55
CA ILE A 15 5.31 5.44 -7.24
C ILE A 15 6.45 6.15 -7.99
N LEU A 16 6.11 6.73 -9.15
CA LEU A 16 7.08 7.42 -9.99
C LEU A 16 6.88 8.93 -9.97
N GLU A 17 5.98 9.42 -9.13
CA GLU A 17 5.63 10.83 -9.10
C GLU A 17 6.32 11.55 -7.96
N ASP A 18 6.61 12.82 -8.20
CA ASP A 18 7.38 13.67 -7.30
C ASP A 18 6.46 14.63 -6.54
N ASP A 19 5.34 14.11 -6.02
CA ASP A 19 4.31 14.92 -5.36
C ASP A 19 4.86 15.70 -4.15
N TRP A 20 5.96 15.23 -3.57
CA TRP A 20 6.53 15.82 -2.35
C TRP A 20 7.87 16.51 -2.55
N ASP A 21 8.30 16.73 -3.80
CA ASP A 21 9.61 17.33 -4.11
C ASP A 21 9.80 18.71 -3.49
N GLU A 22 8.75 19.52 -3.47
CA GLU A 22 8.80 20.87 -2.93
C GLU A 22 8.45 20.94 -1.45
N TRP A 23 8.14 19.80 -0.83
CA TRP A 23 7.76 19.75 0.57
C TRP A 23 8.98 19.67 1.46
N LEU A 24 8.88 20.24 2.66
CA LEU A 24 9.86 19.96 3.71
C LEU A 24 9.78 18.48 4.09
N ILE A 25 10.92 17.88 4.42
CA ILE A 25 10.95 16.45 4.72
C ILE A 25 10.03 16.10 5.91
N GLU A 26 9.90 16.97 6.86
CA GLU A 26 9.03 16.76 8.02
C GLU A 26 7.55 16.72 7.61
N GLU A 27 7.14 17.61 6.71
CA GLU A 27 5.78 17.66 6.19
C GLU A 27 5.47 16.44 5.32
N ALA A 28 6.41 16.05 4.46
CA ALA A 28 6.25 14.87 3.63
C ALA A 28 6.14 13.60 4.49
N THR A 29 6.97 13.48 5.52
CA THR A 29 6.95 12.34 6.43
C THR A 29 5.63 12.22 7.16
N GLN A 30 5.04 13.33 7.60
CA GLN A 30 3.73 13.35 8.24
C GLN A 30 2.64 12.91 7.26
N ASP A 31 2.73 13.33 6.02
CA ASP A 31 1.76 12.95 4.99
C ASP A 31 1.84 11.44 4.69
N TRP A 32 3.04 10.92 4.54
CA TRP A 32 3.24 9.48 4.34
C TRP A 32 2.69 8.68 5.51
N ARG A 33 2.87 9.19 6.73
CA ARG A 33 2.34 8.54 7.92
C ARG A 33 0.82 8.50 7.91
N LEU A 34 0.16 9.59 7.51
CA LEU A 34 -1.29 9.62 7.40
C LEU A 34 -1.79 8.59 6.40
N LEU A 35 -1.13 8.48 5.25
CA LEU A 35 -1.49 7.49 4.24
C LEU A 35 -1.27 6.06 4.76
N MET A 36 -0.16 5.82 5.42
CA MET A 36 0.15 4.51 5.99
C MET A 36 -0.86 4.12 7.08
N GLU A 37 -1.21 5.06 7.96
CA GLU A 37 -2.19 4.80 9.02
C GLU A 37 -3.56 4.45 8.45
N ALA A 38 -3.94 5.06 7.33
CA ALA A 38 -5.17 4.71 6.62
C ALA A 38 -5.08 3.33 5.95
N ALA A 39 -3.88 2.93 5.56
CA ALA A 39 -3.64 1.66 4.87
C ALA A 39 -3.62 0.45 5.81
N ILE A 40 -3.08 0.62 7.01
CA ILE A 40 -2.87 -0.49 7.96
C ILE A 40 -4.14 -1.31 8.23
N PRO A 41 -5.33 -0.72 8.41
CA PRO A 41 -6.54 -1.52 8.66
C PRO A 41 -6.93 -2.49 7.54
N TRP A 42 -6.43 -2.29 6.33
CA TRP A 42 -6.70 -3.20 5.21
C TRP A 42 -5.93 -4.51 5.32
N PHE A 43 -4.81 -4.50 6.06
CA PHE A 43 -4.05 -5.72 6.35
C PHE A 43 -4.75 -6.46 7.49
N LYS A 44 -5.58 -7.45 7.16
CA LYS A 44 -6.52 -8.05 8.10
C LYS A 44 -5.88 -8.99 9.12
N PHE A 45 -4.92 -9.80 8.70
CA PHE A 45 -4.39 -10.85 9.54
C PHE A 45 -2.87 -10.91 9.53
N PRO A 46 -2.19 -9.86 10.03
CA PRO A 46 -0.73 -9.92 10.15
C PRO A 46 -0.34 -10.96 11.22
N ARG A 47 0.76 -11.67 10.96
CA ARG A 47 1.28 -12.67 11.90
C ARG A 47 2.01 -12.05 13.08
N VAL A 48 2.38 -10.80 12.98
CA VAL A 48 2.98 -10.04 14.07
C VAL A 48 2.08 -8.85 14.39
N SER A 49 2.12 -8.40 15.65
CA SER A 49 1.36 -7.22 16.03
C SER A 49 1.89 -5.98 15.31
N LEU A 50 0.97 -5.17 14.80
CA LEU A 50 1.29 -3.90 14.17
C LEU A 50 1.20 -2.74 15.17
N GLU A 51 1.29 -3.04 16.47
CA GLU A 51 1.37 -1.99 17.49
C GLU A 51 2.58 -1.11 17.24
N ARG A 52 2.39 0.19 17.43
CA ARG A 52 3.39 1.18 17.05
C ARG A 52 3.37 2.39 17.96
N THR A 53 4.50 3.08 17.97
CA THR A 53 4.69 4.34 18.68
C THR A 53 4.93 5.44 17.66
N ASP A 54 5.32 6.61 18.11
CA ASP A 54 5.69 7.70 17.19
C ASP A 54 7.00 7.42 16.44
N GLU A 55 7.78 6.47 16.91
CA GLU A 55 9.08 6.14 16.29
C GLU A 55 9.01 4.99 15.27
N GLY A 56 8.04 4.09 15.42
CA GLY A 56 7.94 2.95 14.53
C GLY A 56 7.08 1.84 15.10
N PHE A 57 7.08 0.72 14.38
CA PHE A 57 6.42 -0.49 14.87
C PHE A 57 7.25 -1.12 15.98
N ILE A 58 6.59 -1.57 17.04
CA ILE A 58 7.26 -2.17 18.19
C ILE A 58 7.95 -3.48 17.77
N ASN A 59 7.26 -4.28 16.97
CA ASN A 59 7.79 -5.56 16.49
C ASN A 59 8.63 -5.38 15.22
N THR A 60 9.47 -6.36 14.94
CA THR A 60 10.22 -6.41 13.69
C THR A 60 9.33 -6.98 12.60
N LEU A 61 9.02 -6.17 11.59
CA LEU A 61 8.25 -6.59 10.44
C LEU A 61 9.17 -7.22 9.40
N GLY A 62 8.72 -8.30 8.79
CA GLY A 62 9.40 -8.89 7.65
C GLY A 62 9.15 -8.10 6.38
N SER A 63 9.90 -8.41 5.32
CA SER A 63 9.75 -7.74 4.03
C SER A 63 8.35 -7.93 3.44
N GLU A 64 7.71 -9.07 3.70
CA GLU A 64 6.36 -9.33 3.21
C GLU A 64 5.34 -8.38 3.83
N GLU A 65 5.37 -8.21 5.16
CA GLU A 65 4.49 -7.28 5.87
C GLU A 65 4.70 -5.84 5.39
N ILE A 66 5.96 -5.45 5.23
CA ILE A 66 6.32 -4.11 4.76
C ILE A 66 5.76 -3.87 3.35
N GLN A 67 5.90 -4.83 2.44
CA GLN A 67 5.40 -4.69 1.07
C GLN A 67 3.87 -4.64 1.01
N ILE A 68 3.19 -5.40 1.85
CA ILE A 68 1.72 -5.35 1.93
C ILE A 68 1.26 -3.97 2.40
N ILE A 69 1.84 -3.48 3.48
CA ILE A 69 1.47 -2.15 4.02
C ILE A 69 1.79 -1.06 2.99
N ALA A 70 2.95 -1.12 2.36
CA ALA A 70 3.36 -0.14 1.36
C ALA A 70 2.42 -0.14 0.14
N THR A 71 1.97 -1.32 -0.29
CA THR A 71 1.05 -1.44 -1.42
C THR A 71 -0.32 -0.85 -1.08
N TYR A 72 -0.85 -1.12 0.11
CA TYR A 72 -2.09 -0.48 0.56
C TYR A 72 -1.91 1.03 0.77
N THR A 73 -0.73 1.47 1.17
CA THR A 73 -0.43 2.91 1.27
C THR A 73 -0.52 3.57 -0.11
N LYS A 74 -0.04 2.90 -1.14
CA LYS A 74 -0.20 3.38 -2.53
C LYS A 74 -1.67 3.42 -2.93
N VAL A 75 -2.47 2.43 -2.55
CA VAL A 75 -3.91 2.43 -2.79
C VAL A 75 -4.57 3.66 -2.16
N GLU A 76 -4.20 3.98 -0.92
CA GLU A 76 -4.73 5.17 -0.23
C GLU A 76 -4.31 6.46 -0.93
N TRP A 77 -3.07 6.54 -1.37
CA TRP A 77 -2.56 7.70 -2.13
C TRP A 77 -3.33 7.87 -3.46
N LEU A 78 -3.55 6.78 -4.19
CA LEU A 78 -4.32 6.80 -5.43
C LEU A 78 -5.75 7.23 -5.19
N ASN A 79 -6.38 6.72 -4.13
CA ASN A 79 -7.74 7.09 -3.76
C ASN A 79 -7.84 8.59 -3.46
N ARG A 80 -6.88 9.12 -2.72
CA ARG A 80 -6.82 10.56 -2.43
C ARG A 80 -6.63 11.38 -3.71
N SER A 81 -5.78 10.92 -4.62
CA SER A 81 -5.56 11.57 -5.91
C SER A 81 -6.83 11.61 -6.75
N ILE A 82 -7.57 10.50 -6.78
CA ILE A 82 -8.85 10.44 -7.49
C ILE A 82 -9.85 11.42 -6.92
N LEU A 83 -9.99 11.45 -5.59
CA LEU A 83 -10.91 12.38 -4.91
C LEU A 83 -10.53 13.83 -5.20
N THR A 84 -9.24 14.14 -5.21
CA THR A 84 -8.76 15.49 -5.55
C THR A 84 -9.16 15.87 -6.97
N TRP A 85 -8.94 14.98 -7.94
CA TRP A 85 -9.31 15.22 -9.33
C TRP A 85 -10.83 15.34 -9.52
N GLU A 86 -11.62 14.53 -8.83
CA GLU A 86 -13.08 14.61 -8.89
C GLU A 86 -13.60 15.95 -8.35
N ASN A 87 -12.97 16.48 -7.30
CA ASN A 87 -13.33 17.77 -6.74
C ASN A 87 -12.93 18.95 -7.65
N ILE A 88 -11.85 18.78 -8.42
CA ILE A 88 -11.36 19.81 -9.34
C ILE A 88 -12.11 19.78 -10.67
N LYS A 89 -12.57 18.62 -11.11
CA LYS A 89 -13.24 18.42 -12.41
C LYS A 89 -14.32 19.45 -12.74
N PRO A 90 -15.20 19.85 -11.81
CA PRO A 90 -16.22 20.87 -12.12
C PRO A 90 -15.66 22.24 -12.41
N LEU A 91 -14.39 22.51 -12.08
CA LEU A 91 -13.74 23.80 -12.33
C LEU A 91 -13.15 23.90 -13.73
N TYR A 92 -13.07 22.78 -14.47
CA TYR A 92 -12.55 22.76 -15.82
C TYR A 92 -13.66 22.65 -16.84
N SER A 93 -13.44 23.25 -18.04
CA SER A 93 -14.43 23.23 -19.11
C SER A 93 -14.55 21.82 -19.71
N GLU A 94 -15.72 21.52 -20.28
CA GLU A 94 -16.02 20.24 -20.93
C GLU A 94 -15.07 19.88 -22.08
N LYS A 95 -14.24 20.82 -22.52
CA LYS A 95 -13.32 20.63 -23.63
C LYS A 95 -12.05 19.85 -23.22
N ASP A 96 -11.87 19.55 -21.95
CA ASP A 96 -10.65 18.94 -21.48
C ASP A 96 -10.81 17.41 -21.32
N PHE A 97 -10.92 16.73 -22.49
CA PHE A 97 -11.02 15.27 -22.57
C PHE A 97 -9.80 14.56 -21.97
N SER A 98 -8.63 15.24 -21.94
CA SER A 98 -7.41 14.65 -21.40
C SER A 98 -7.51 14.36 -19.90
N GLN A 99 -8.27 15.17 -19.15
CA GLN A 99 -8.44 15.00 -17.71
C GLN A 99 -9.39 13.85 -17.37
N ALA A 100 -10.44 13.66 -18.17
CA ALA A 100 -11.33 12.52 -18.01
C ALA A 100 -10.58 11.20 -18.22
N ASN A 101 -9.70 11.16 -19.23
CA ASN A 101 -8.85 10.01 -19.51
C ASN A 101 -7.86 9.75 -18.37
N LEU A 102 -7.29 10.80 -17.79
CA LEU A 102 -6.38 10.67 -16.65
C LEU A 102 -7.10 10.09 -15.44
N LEU A 103 -8.33 10.55 -15.17
CA LEU A 103 -9.13 10.05 -14.07
C LEU A 103 -9.44 8.56 -14.23
N ASP A 104 -9.80 8.14 -15.45
CA ASP A 104 -10.05 6.73 -15.75
C ASP A 104 -8.79 5.89 -15.56
N LYS A 105 -7.63 6.40 -15.98
CA LYS A 105 -6.35 5.72 -15.76
C LYS A 105 -6.04 5.57 -14.27
N LEU A 106 -6.28 6.62 -13.48
CA LEU A 106 -6.07 6.56 -12.04
C LEU A 106 -6.97 5.52 -11.39
N LYS A 107 -8.24 5.47 -11.79
CA LYS A 107 -9.19 4.47 -11.27
C LYS A 107 -8.78 3.04 -11.64
N ASN A 108 -8.32 2.84 -12.86
CA ASN A 108 -7.82 1.54 -13.30
C ASN A 108 -6.55 1.13 -12.55
N THR A 109 -5.65 2.08 -12.32
CA THR A 109 -4.43 1.85 -11.53
C THR A 109 -4.78 1.51 -10.08
N LEU A 110 -5.76 2.20 -9.50
CA LEU A 110 -6.23 1.91 -8.15
C LEU A 110 -6.72 0.46 -8.04
N GLU A 111 -7.56 0.02 -8.97
CA GLU A 111 -8.10 -1.35 -8.95
C GLU A 111 -6.98 -2.38 -9.14
N ALA A 112 -6.02 -2.10 -10.03
CA ALA A 112 -4.89 -2.99 -10.25
C ALA A 112 -4.01 -3.09 -8.98
N GLU A 113 -3.74 -1.97 -8.31
CA GLU A 113 -2.94 -1.96 -7.09
C GLU A 113 -3.68 -2.64 -5.92
N ARG A 114 -4.99 -2.44 -5.84
CA ARG A 114 -5.80 -3.13 -4.83
C ARG A 114 -5.75 -4.64 -5.05
N ALA A 115 -5.84 -5.09 -6.30
CA ALA A 115 -5.71 -6.49 -6.64
C ALA A 115 -4.31 -7.03 -6.29
N THR A 116 -3.26 -6.24 -6.56
CA THR A 116 -1.89 -6.59 -6.18
C THR A 116 -1.75 -6.74 -4.67
N ALA A 117 -2.30 -5.82 -3.90
CA ALA A 117 -2.26 -5.90 -2.44
C ALA A 117 -2.95 -7.17 -1.92
N LYS A 118 -4.12 -7.48 -2.47
CA LYS A 118 -4.86 -8.69 -2.07
C LYS A 118 -4.11 -9.95 -2.47
N GLU A 119 -3.43 -9.95 -3.60
CA GLU A 119 -2.60 -11.07 -4.02
C GLU A 119 -1.41 -11.26 -3.10
N LEU A 120 -0.73 -10.19 -2.73
CA LEU A 120 0.37 -10.24 -1.76
C LEU A 120 -0.10 -10.80 -0.42
N GLU A 121 -1.26 -10.34 0.05
CA GLU A 121 -1.86 -10.88 1.27
C GLU A 121 -2.18 -12.36 1.12
N SER A 122 -2.74 -12.77 -0.01
CA SER A 122 -3.10 -14.16 -0.27
C SER A 122 -1.86 -15.05 -0.24
N ILE A 123 -0.78 -14.62 -0.87
CA ILE A 123 0.50 -15.32 -0.84
C ILE A 123 1.04 -15.39 0.59
N TYR A 124 0.96 -14.27 1.30
CA TYR A 124 1.40 -14.16 2.69
C TYR A 124 0.63 -15.16 3.60
N TYR A 125 -0.70 -15.24 3.45
CA TYR A 125 -1.51 -16.15 4.27
C TYR A 125 -1.25 -17.63 3.95
N ARG A 126 -0.83 -17.94 2.73
CA ARG A 126 -0.45 -19.30 2.34
C ARG A 126 0.96 -19.66 2.82
N SER A 127 1.73 -18.69 3.27
CA SER A 127 3.08 -18.93 3.77
C SER A 127 3.01 -19.44 5.21
N ARG A 128 3.83 -20.43 5.53
CA ARG A 128 3.89 -20.97 6.87
C ARG A 128 5.20 -20.50 7.52
N LYS A 129 5.10 -19.62 8.51
CA LYS A 129 6.25 -19.03 9.19
C LYS A 129 7.25 -18.38 8.23
N GLY A 130 6.73 -17.63 7.25
CA GLY A 130 7.56 -16.97 6.24
C GLY A 130 8.08 -17.86 5.13
N LYS A 131 7.65 -19.12 5.06
CA LYS A 131 8.01 -20.02 3.97
C LYS A 131 6.86 -20.11 2.97
N PRO A 132 7.16 -20.21 1.65
CA PRO A 132 6.11 -20.38 0.65
C PRO A 132 5.28 -21.64 0.91
N PHE A 133 4.01 -21.58 0.54
CA PHE A 133 3.13 -22.74 0.62
C PHE A 133 3.65 -23.85 -0.30
N ASN A 134 3.77 -25.06 0.26
CA ASN A 134 4.28 -26.21 -0.46
C ASN A 134 3.20 -27.26 -0.62
N PHE A 135 2.75 -27.50 -1.85
CA PHE A 135 1.76 -28.51 -2.17
C PHE A 135 2.24 -29.93 -1.85
N SER A 136 3.54 -30.19 -1.89
CA SER A 136 4.09 -31.48 -1.52
C SER A 136 3.84 -31.80 -0.04
N SER A 137 3.95 -30.80 0.83
CA SER A 137 3.65 -30.95 2.25
C SER A 137 2.18 -31.29 2.48
N LEU A 138 1.28 -30.67 1.71
CA LEU A 138 -0.15 -30.93 1.81
C LEU A 138 -0.47 -32.36 1.36
N ALA A 139 0.11 -32.82 0.25
CA ALA A 139 -0.07 -34.17 -0.25
C ALA A 139 0.40 -35.22 0.75
N THR A 140 1.54 -34.97 1.41
CA THR A 140 2.07 -35.87 2.45
C THR A 140 1.14 -35.97 3.64
N LYS A 141 0.52 -34.86 4.05
CA LYS A 141 -0.43 -34.86 5.19
C LYS A 141 -1.74 -35.56 4.85
N ILE A 142 -2.17 -35.48 3.61
CA ILE A 142 -3.42 -36.09 3.16
C ILE A 142 -3.21 -37.61 2.90
N GLY A 143 -2.00 -38.00 2.49
CA GLY A 143 -1.66 -39.38 2.19
C GLY A 143 -1.49 -40.29 3.41
N ASN A 144 -1.55 -39.74 4.61
CA ASN A 144 -1.47 -40.48 5.85
C ASN A 144 -2.83 -40.47 6.55
#